data_e1231b38d3b0cc132a8d3c353ea0b842
#
_entry.id   e1231b38d3b0cc132a8d3c353ea0b842
#
_cell.length_a   1.000
_cell.length_b   1.000
_cell.length_c   1.000
_cell.angle_alpha   90.00
_cell.angle_beta   90.00
_cell.angle_gamma   90.00
#
_symmetry.space_group_name_H-M   'P 1'
#
loop_
_entity.id
_entity.type
_entity.pdbx_description
1 polymer ?
#
loop_
_entity_poly.entity_id
_entity_poly.type
_entity_poly.pdbx_seq_one_letter_code
_entity_poly.pdbx_strand_id
1 'polypeptide(L)'
;YENFNQIELLNYLNLVKSNKINASIIFDSKKIDMKDPFVNNIDHKVILNPLTIRKDEIFPLFQHYLNIFAQKKFDNRIEIDDEVKKLLINHTWPGNIFELMNLSENIIGLLTDNSLFVSKNLIEDLMSNSIDSTDLYDLNFKEAKDKFEKDYLLQKLKINNFNMTLTAKMLKLDRVSLYRKVKSLK
;
A
#
# COMPACT_ATOMS: atom_id res chain seq x y z
N TYR A 1 -8.48 9.84 -17.21
CA TYR A 1 -9.56 10.85 -17.10
C TYR A 1 -9.03 12.19 -16.60
N GLU A 2 -8.30 12.22 -15.50
CA GLU A 2 -7.78 13.46 -14.88
C GLU A 2 -6.78 14.24 -15.77
N ASN A 3 -6.19 13.57 -16.74
CA ASN A 3 -5.18 14.14 -17.65
C ASN A 3 -5.74 14.55 -19.03
N PHE A 4 -7.05 14.39 -19.27
CA PHE A 4 -7.66 14.72 -20.54
C PHE A 4 -8.54 15.96 -20.46
N ASN A 5 -8.58 16.72 -21.54
CA ASN A 5 -9.54 17.80 -21.67
C ASN A 5 -10.97 17.24 -21.77
N GLN A 6 -11.84 17.63 -20.86
CA GLN A 6 -13.22 17.13 -20.80
C GLN A 6 -14.00 17.35 -22.11
N ILE A 7 -13.73 18.44 -22.82
CA ILE A 7 -14.39 18.75 -24.11
C ILE A 7 -13.99 17.72 -25.18
N GLU A 8 -12.72 17.35 -25.23
CA GLU A 8 -12.23 16.33 -26.17
C GLU A 8 -12.85 14.96 -25.87
N LEU A 9 -12.91 14.58 -24.61
CA LEU A 9 -13.53 13.32 -24.18
C LEU A 9 -15.02 13.25 -24.55
N LEU A 10 -15.77 14.35 -24.35
CA LEU A 10 -17.17 14.43 -24.77
C LEU A 10 -17.33 14.32 -26.28
N ASN A 11 -16.42 14.91 -27.06
CA ASN A 11 -16.42 14.80 -28.50
C ASN A 11 -16.17 13.36 -28.96
N TYR A 12 -15.21 12.65 -28.36
CA TYR A 12 -14.96 11.23 -28.65
C TYR A 12 -16.17 10.36 -28.29
N LEU A 13 -16.78 10.57 -27.14
CA LEU A 13 -18.00 9.84 -26.76
C LEU A 13 -19.14 10.06 -27.76
N ASN A 14 -19.35 11.30 -28.21
CA ASN A 14 -20.37 11.62 -29.20
C ASN A 14 -20.10 10.95 -30.57
N LEU A 15 -18.84 10.85 -30.99
CA LEU A 15 -18.45 10.14 -32.21
C LEU A 15 -18.74 8.65 -32.12
N VAL A 16 -18.45 8.02 -30.98
CA VAL A 16 -18.77 6.61 -30.73
C VAL A 16 -20.27 6.39 -30.67
N LYS A 17 -21.01 7.20 -29.90
CA LYS A 17 -22.47 7.10 -29.75
C LYS A 17 -23.23 7.35 -31.08
N SER A 18 -22.70 8.20 -31.95
CA SER A 18 -23.29 8.42 -33.29
C SER A 18 -22.96 7.34 -34.31
N ASN A 19 -22.33 6.23 -33.89
CA ASN A 19 -21.86 5.13 -34.74
C ASN A 19 -20.91 5.56 -35.88
N LYS A 20 -20.30 6.73 -35.75
CA LYS A 20 -19.26 7.19 -36.71
C LYS A 20 -17.93 6.48 -36.49
N ILE A 21 -17.71 5.95 -35.28
CA ILE A 21 -16.55 5.13 -34.94
C ILE A 21 -17.08 3.85 -34.28
N ASN A 22 -16.70 2.70 -34.81
CA ASN A 22 -17.00 1.42 -34.19
C ASN A 22 -15.91 1.06 -33.19
N ALA A 23 -16.03 1.62 -31.96
CA ALA A 23 -15.07 1.43 -30.88
C ALA A 23 -15.79 1.43 -29.54
N SER A 24 -15.19 0.75 -28.56
CA SER A 24 -15.54 0.85 -27.13
C SER A 24 -14.46 1.63 -26.41
N ILE A 25 -14.87 2.56 -25.55
CA ILE A 25 -13.95 3.38 -24.78
C ILE A 25 -14.10 3.00 -23.31
N ILE A 26 -12.98 2.66 -22.66
CA ILE A 26 -12.93 2.33 -21.24
C ILE A 26 -12.17 3.45 -20.53
N PHE A 27 -12.80 4.04 -19.52
CA PHE A 27 -12.20 5.05 -18.67
C PHE A 27 -11.94 4.47 -17.28
N ASP A 28 -10.73 4.67 -16.78
CA ASP A 28 -10.34 4.35 -15.42
C ASP A 28 -10.06 5.64 -14.64
N SER A 29 -10.56 5.73 -13.42
CA SER A 29 -10.33 6.88 -12.55
C SER A 29 -10.38 6.48 -11.07
N LYS A 30 -9.47 7.06 -10.27
CA LYS A 30 -9.45 6.88 -8.82
C LYS A 30 -10.54 7.70 -8.10
N LYS A 31 -10.95 8.82 -8.68
CA LYS A 31 -11.98 9.71 -8.13
C LYS A 31 -12.98 10.03 -9.21
N ILE A 32 -14.24 9.73 -8.95
CA ILE A 32 -15.33 10.06 -9.86
C ILE A 32 -16.28 11.01 -9.13
N ASP A 33 -16.47 12.20 -9.68
CA ASP A 33 -17.59 13.05 -9.29
C ASP A 33 -18.85 12.60 -10.04
N MET A 34 -19.79 12.01 -9.32
CA MET A 34 -21.06 11.53 -9.90
C MET A 34 -21.93 12.65 -10.45
N LYS A 35 -21.62 13.92 -10.14
CA LYS A 35 -22.30 15.11 -10.69
C LYS A 35 -21.65 15.61 -11.99
N ASP A 36 -20.49 15.09 -12.36
CA ASP A 36 -19.81 15.47 -13.59
C ASP A 36 -20.68 15.09 -14.80
N PRO A 37 -21.00 16.04 -15.71
CA PRO A 37 -21.77 15.77 -16.93
C PRO A 37 -21.15 14.67 -17.80
N PHE A 38 -19.82 14.53 -17.80
CA PHE A 38 -19.12 13.47 -18.49
C PHE A 38 -19.53 12.09 -17.98
N VAL A 39 -19.58 11.91 -16.66
CA VAL A 39 -19.95 10.65 -16.00
C VAL A 39 -21.38 10.22 -16.35
N ASN A 40 -22.29 11.19 -16.57
CA ASN A 40 -23.66 10.89 -16.96
C ASN A 40 -23.78 10.33 -18.40
N ASN A 41 -22.76 10.55 -19.23
CA ASN A 41 -22.72 10.04 -20.60
C ASN A 41 -22.09 8.64 -20.72
N ILE A 42 -21.65 8.02 -19.61
CA ILE A 42 -21.08 6.67 -19.60
C ILE A 42 -22.22 5.65 -19.44
N ASP A 43 -22.33 4.73 -20.38
CA ASP A 43 -23.42 3.74 -20.45
C ASP A 43 -23.29 2.68 -19.33
N HIS A 44 -22.06 2.24 -19.04
CA HIS A 44 -21.79 1.22 -18.02
C HIS A 44 -20.74 1.72 -17.01
N LYS A 45 -21.06 1.62 -15.73
CA LYS A 45 -20.18 2.04 -14.63
C LYS A 45 -19.90 0.86 -13.73
N VAL A 46 -18.64 0.57 -13.50
CA VAL A 46 -18.20 -0.46 -12.57
C VAL A 46 -17.41 0.23 -11.44
N ILE A 47 -17.88 0.07 -10.22
CA ILE A 47 -17.22 0.62 -9.02
C ILE A 47 -16.47 -0.52 -8.34
N LEU A 48 -15.16 -0.39 -8.26
CA LEU A 48 -14.30 -1.30 -7.51
C LEU A 48 -14.11 -0.75 -6.09
N ASN A 49 -14.74 -1.38 -5.13
CA ASN A 49 -14.61 -1.00 -3.74
C ASN A 49 -13.22 -1.32 -3.20
N PRO A 50 -12.63 -0.47 -2.32
CA PRO A 50 -11.37 -0.76 -1.66
C PRO A 50 -11.51 -1.96 -0.70
N LEU A 51 -10.38 -2.59 -0.36
CA LEU A 51 -10.35 -3.76 0.53
C LEU A 51 -10.96 -3.49 1.91
N THR A 52 -10.90 -2.27 2.41
CA THR A 52 -11.55 -1.83 3.66
C THR A 52 -13.04 -2.15 3.71
N ILE A 53 -13.73 -2.15 2.57
CA ILE A 53 -15.16 -2.45 2.45
C ILE A 53 -15.38 -3.96 2.18
N ARG A 54 -14.43 -4.63 1.53
CA ARG A 54 -14.50 -6.04 1.13
C ARG A 54 -13.75 -6.95 2.10
N LYS A 55 -14.02 -6.81 3.40
CA LYS A 55 -13.27 -7.49 4.48
C LYS A 55 -13.25 -9.01 4.37
N ASP A 56 -14.32 -9.59 3.87
CA ASP A 56 -14.45 -11.05 3.71
C ASP A 56 -13.51 -11.60 2.62
N GLU A 57 -13.08 -10.76 1.69
CA GLU A 57 -12.18 -11.16 0.60
C GLU A 57 -10.69 -11.07 1.01
N ILE A 58 -10.35 -10.34 2.09
CA ILE A 58 -8.95 -10.08 2.47
C ILE A 58 -8.19 -11.39 2.70
N PHE A 59 -8.71 -12.26 3.55
CA PHE A 59 -8.01 -13.50 3.90
C PHE A 59 -7.93 -14.50 2.74
N PRO A 60 -8.99 -14.74 1.95
CA PRO A 60 -8.89 -15.54 0.73
C PRO A 60 -7.86 -15.00 -0.28
N LEU A 61 -7.82 -13.67 -0.50
CA LEU A 61 -6.84 -13.05 -1.38
C LEU A 61 -5.40 -13.20 -0.84
N PHE A 62 -5.21 -13.03 0.47
CA PHE A 62 -3.92 -13.26 1.11
C PHE A 62 -3.43 -14.69 0.89
N GLN A 63 -4.28 -15.69 1.14
CA GLN A 63 -3.95 -17.10 0.89
C GLN A 63 -3.65 -17.36 -0.59
N HIS A 64 -4.39 -16.74 -1.49
CA HIS A 64 -4.17 -16.86 -2.92
C HIS A 64 -2.77 -16.36 -3.32
N TYR A 65 -2.38 -15.15 -2.88
CA TYR A 65 -1.07 -14.59 -3.17
C TYR A 65 0.07 -15.37 -2.51
N LEU A 66 -0.10 -15.78 -1.25
CA LEU A 66 0.87 -16.66 -0.60
C LEU A 66 1.11 -17.93 -1.42
N ASN A 67 0.05 -18.59 -1.89
CA ASN A 67 0.18 -19.80 -2.70
C ASN A 67 0.88 -19.54 -4.05
N ILE A 68 0.55 -18.43 -4.73
CA ILE A 68 1.22 -18.06 -6.01
C ILE A 68 2.72 -17.88 -5.80
N PHE A 69 3.13 -17.16 -4.75
CA PHE A 69 4.55 -16.91 -4.48
C PHE A 69 5.24 -18.13 -3.91
N ALA A 70 4.54 -18.93 -3.08
CA ALA A 70 5.08 -20.16 -2.50
C ALA A 70 5.40 -21.22 -3.57
N GLN A 71 4.52 -21.43 -4.54
CA GLN A 71 4.73 -22.40 -5.63
C GLN A 71 6.03 -22.19 -6.42
N LYS A 72 6.58 -20.98 -6.39
CA LYS A 72 7.86 -20.64 -7.04
C LYS A 72 9.08 -21.01 -6.19
N LYS A 73 8.90 -21.26 -4.90
CA LYS A 73 10.00 -21.39 -3.93
C LYS A 73 9.94 -22.67 -3.10
N PHE A 74 8.75 -23.17 -2.79
CA PHE A 74 8.52 -24.29 -1.87
C PHE A 74 7.61 -25.35 -2.48
N ASP A 75 7.89 -26.61 -2.19
CA ASP A 75 7.03 -27.75 -2.58
C ASP A 75 5.98 -28.05 -1.50
N ASN A 76 6.18 -27.58 -0.29
CA ASN A 76 5.32 -27.86 0.86
C ASN A 76 4.29 -26.73 1.11
N ARG A 77 3.18 -27.11 1.76
CA ARG A 77 2.13 -26.18 2.14
C ARG A 77 2.59 -25.27 3.28
N ILE A 78 2.23 -24.00 3.19
CA ILE A 78 2.46 -23.00 4.24
C ILE A 78 1.33 -23.08 5.27
N GLU A 79 1.72 -23.16 6.53
CA GLU A 79 0.79 -23.06 7.67
C GLU A 79 0.65 -21.60 8.10
N ILE A 80 -0.57 -21.20 8.48
CA ILE A 80 -0.89 -19.84 8.87
C ILE A 80 -1.54 -19.88 10.26
N ASP A 81 -1.05 -19.06 11.17
CA ASP A 81 -1.62 -18.87 12.50
C ASP A 81 -3.08 -18.34 12.39
N ASP A 82 -3.98 -18.88 13.19
CA ASP A 82 -5.40 -18.46 13.22
C ASP A 82 -5.59 -16.98 13.58
N GLU A 83 -4.68 -16.40 14.35
CA GLU A 83 -4.72 -14.98 14.70
C GLU A 83 -4.39 -14.06 13.54
N VAL A 84 -3.67 -14.52 12.53
CA VAL A 84 -3.31 -13.75 11.33
C VAL A 84 -4.55 -13.25 10.61
N LYS A 85 -5.60 -14.08 10.51
CA LYS A 85 -6.86 -13.69 9.87
C LYS A 85 -7.48 -12.44 10.51
N LYS A 86 -7.50 -12.39 11.84
CA LYS A 86 -8.06 -11.25 12.58
C LYS A 86 -7.24 -9.99 12.36
N LEU A 87 -5.92 -10.14 12.33
CA LEU A 87 -4.98 -9.04 12.14
C LEU A 87 -5.16 -8.42 10.74
N LEU A 88 -5.21 -9.24 9.70
CA LEU A 88 -5.42 -8.80 8.33
C LEU A 88 -6.76 -8.08 8.13
N ILE A 89 -7.85 -8.59 8.71
CA ILE A 89 -9.20 -7.99 8.61
C ILE A 89 -9.27 -6.62 9.30
N ASN A 90 -8.48 -6.41 10.36
CA ASN A 90 -8.47 -5.17 11.12
C ASN A 90 -7.58 -4.08 10.52
N HIS A 91 -6.69 -4.44 9.60
CA HIS A 91 -5.85 -3.47 8.91
C HIS A 91 -6.63 -2.65 7.89
N THR A 92 -6.22 -1.41 7.64
CA THR A 92 -6.92 -0.44 6.77
C THR A 92 -6.64 -0.60 5.28
N TRP A 93 -5.57 -1.28 4.92
CA TRP A 93 -5.14 -1.54 3.55
C TRP A 93 -5.12 -0.30 2.65
N PRO A 94 -4.37 0.76 2.98
CA PRO A 94 -4.32 1.97 2.16
C PRO A 94 -3.83 1.70 0.73
N GLY A 95 -2.90 0.75 0.55
CA GLY A 95 -2.43 0.28 -0.76
C GLY A 95 -3.30 -0.80 -1.40
N ASN A 96 -4.48 -1.12 -0.79
CA ASN A 96 -5.43 -2.09 -1.30
C ASN A 96 -4.81 -3.47 -1.61
N ILE A 97 -5.19 -4.06 -2.76
CA ILE A 97 -4.71 -5.38 -3.21
C ILE A 97 -3.19 -5.39 -3.39
N PHE A 98 -2.61 -4.29 -3.86
CA PHE A 98 -1.17 -4.20 -4.09
C PHE A 98 -0.36 -4.31 -2.80
N GLU A 99 -0.82 -3.68 -1.72
CA GLU A 99 -0.22 -3.79 -0.39
C GLU A 99 -0.30 -5.22 0.14
N LEU A 100 -1.47 -5.86 -0.01
CA LEU A 100 -1.69 -7.25 0.40
C LEU A 100 -0.79 -8.22 -0.38
N MET A 101 -0.62 -8.00 -1.67
CA MET A 101 0.26 -8.77 -2.54
C MET A 101 1.72 -8.62 -2.11
N ASN A 102 2.19 -7.38 -1.88
CA ASN A 102 3.55 -7.11 -1.43
C ASN A 102 3.83 -7.72 -0.04
N LEU A 103 2.87 -7.66 0.89
CA LEU A 103 2.99 -8.33 2.18
C LEU A 103 3.18 -9.85 1.99
N SER A 104 2.39 -10.45 1.12
CA SER A 104 2.47 -11.89 0.84
C SER A 104 3.83 -12.27 0.23
N GLU A 105 4.35 -11.47 -0.69
CA GLU A 105 5.67 -11.68 -1.30
C GLU A 105 6.80 -11.56 -0.28
N ASN A 106 6.75 -10.54 0.58
CA ASN A 106 7.74 -10.32 1.65
C ASN A 106 7.76 -11.49 2.64
N ILE A 107 6.59 -12.01 3.01
CA ILE A 107 6.49 -13.20 3.87
C ILE A 107 7.22 -14.37 3.23
N ILE A 108 6.93 -14.68 1.97
CA ILE A 108 7.57 -15.77 1.24
C ILE A 108 9.09 -15.56 1.14
N GLY A 109 9.53 -14.29 1.01
CA GLY A 109 10.95 -13.94 1.04
C GLY A 109 11.67 -14.37 2.33
N LEU A 110 10.97 -14.27 3.46
CA LEU A 110 11.51 -14.54 4.80
C LEU A 110 11.39 -16.01 5.23
N LEU A 111 10.44 -16.76 4.67
CA LEU A 111 10.26 -18.18 4.98
C LEU A 111 11.39 -19.01 4.41
N THR A 112 11.72 -20.09 5.11
CA THR A 112 12.71 -21.11 4.73
C THR A 112 12.05 -22.49 4.71
N ASP A 113 12.66 -23.48 4.03
CA ASP A 113 12.15 -24.86 3.95
C ASP A 113 11.93 -25.49 5.33
N ASN A 114 12.72 -25.08 6.33
CA ASN A 114 12.60 -25.57 7.70
C ASN A 114 11.52 -24.85 8.53
N SER A 115 10.95 -23.76 8.04
CA SER A 115 9.95 -22.95 8.75
C SER A 115 8.97 -22.33 7.77
N LEU A 116 7.95 -23.12 7.43
CA LEU A 116 6.83 -22.72 6.55
C LEU A 116 5.59 -22.32 7.37
N PHE A 117 5.81 -21.55 8.43
CA PHE A 117 4.77 -21.07 9.33
C PHE A 117 4.70 -19.55 9.35
N VAL A 118 3.53 -19.00 9.03
CA VAL A 118 3.25 -17.57 9.09
C VAL A 118 2.65 -17.24 10.44
N SER A 119 3.48 -16.74 11.35
CA SER A 119 3.06 -16.33 12.68
C SER A 119 2.45 -14.92 12.67
N LYS A 120 1.63 -14.64 13.69
CA LYS A 120 1.11 -13.30 13.97
C LYS A 120 2.24 -12.28 14.10
N ASN A 121 3.28 -12.59 14.87
CA ASN A 121 4.40 -11.67 15.12
C ASN A 121 5.10 -11.28 13.82
N LEU A 122 5.30 -12.23 12.89
CA LEU A 122 5.89 -11.94 11.59
C LEU A 122 5.07 -10.91 10.80
N ILE A 123 3.74 -11.04 10.83
CA ILE A 123 2.83 -10.11 10.17
C ILE A 123 2.89 -8.72 10.85
N GLU A 124 2.83 -8.67 12.18
CA GLU A 124 2.92 -7.42 12.94
C GLU A 124 4.24 -6.69 12.67
N ASP A 125 5.36 -7.40 12.63
CA ASP A 125 6.68 -6.84 12.31
C ASP A 125 6.72 -6.27 10.90
N LEU A 126 6.20 -6.99 9.92
CA LEU A 126 6.16 -6.54 8.52
C LEU A 126 5.23 -5.33 8.33
N MET A 127 4.04 -5.35 8.96
CA MET A 127 3.09 -4.25 8.89
C MET A 127 3.58 -3.00 9.64
N SER A 128 4.28 -3.17 10.77
CA SER A 128 4.86 -2.04 11.51
C SER A 128 6.05 -1.41 10.81
N ASN A 129 6.76 -2.17 10.00
CA ASN A 129 7.91 -1.72 9.21
C ASN A 129 7.52 -1.22 7.80
N SER A 130 6.30 -1.45 7.36
CA SER A 130 5.76 -0.79 6.17
C SER A 130 5.57 0.69 6.52
N ILE A 131 6.56 1.51 6.16
CA ILE A 131 6.34 2.96 6.05
C ILE A 131 5.16 3.08 5.08
N ASP A 132 4.08 3.75 5.51
CA ASP A 132 2.94 4.07 4.65
C ASP A 132 3.45 4.92 3.47
N SER A 133 4.02 4.23 2.49
CA SER A 133 4.59 4.87 1.30
C SER A 133 3.51 5.59 0.49
N THR A 134 2.27 5.15 0.58
CA THR A 134 1.12 5.82 -0.04
C THR A 134 0.90 7.22 0.49
N ASP A 135 1.04 7.45 1.79
CA ASP A 135 0.93 8.77 2.38
C ASP A 135 2.09 9.72 2.01
N LEU A 136 3.26 9.19 1.66
CA LEU A 136 4.41 10.02 1.27
C LEU A 136 4.25 10.63 -0.11
N TYR A 137 3.61 9.94 -1.04
CA TYR A 137 3.42 10.40 -2.42
C TYR A 137 2.30 11.45 -2.56
N ASP A 138 1.37 11.50 -1.59
CA ASP A 138 0.31 12.52 -1.55
C ASP A 138 0.75 13.81 -0.85
N LEU A 139 1.93 13.81 -0.19
CA LEU A 139 2.51 14.96 0.50
C LEU A 139 3.34 15.83 -0.45
N ASN A 140 3.46 17.12 -0.16
CA ASN A 140 4.47 17.94 -0.81
C ASN A 140 5.88 17.51 -0.38
N PHE A 141 6.90 17.86 -1.16
CA PHE A 141 8.28 17.40 -0.95
C PHE A 141 8.82 17.68 0.45
N LYS A 142 8.47 18.83 1.05
CA LYS A 142 8.93 19.20 2.39
C LYS A 142 8.28 18.29 3.44
N GLU A 143 6.98 18.11 3.38
CA GLU A 143 6.22 17.25 4.31
C GLU A 143 6.66 15.79 4.20
N ALA A 144 6.84 15.28 2.98
CA ALA A 144 7.32 13.93 2.75
C ALA A 144 8.72 13.72 3.35
N LYS A 145 9.63 14.68 3.16
CA LYS A 145 10.97 14.66 3.74
C LYS A 145 10.94 14.66 5.26
N ASP A 146 10.13 15.55 5.86
CA ASP A 146 10.03 15.68 7.33
C ASP A 146 9.42 14.41 7.94
N LYS A 147 8.40 13.82 7.30
CA LYS A 147 7.79 12.54 7.72
C LYS A 147 8.81 11.41 7.64
N PHE A 148 9.50 11.27 6.50
CA PHE A 148 10.54 10.25 6.35
C PHE A 148 11.65 10.40 7.38
N GLU A 149 12.15 11.62 7.60
CA GLU A 149 13.21 11.89 8.59
C GLU A 149 12.77 11.52 10.00
N LYS A 150 11.53 11.84 10.35
CA LYS A 150 10.91 11.47 11.63
C LYS A 150 10.88 9.95 11.82
N ASP A 151 10.29 9.24 10.88
CA ASP A 151 10.10 7.79 10.98
C ASP A 151 11.45 7.07 11.00
N TYR A 152 12.39 7.48 10.16
CA TYR A 152 13.75 6.95 10.14
C TYR A 152 14.48 7.13 11.47
N LEU A 153 14.43 8.33 12.06
CA LEU A 153 15.09 8.62 13.33
C LEU A 153 14.44 7.86 14.49
N LEU A 154 13.11 7.77 14.52
CA LEU A 154 12.38 7.01 15.53
C LEU A 154 12.71 5.52 15.47
N GLN A 155 12.76 4.94 14.27
CA GLN A 155 13.13 3.54 14.08
C GLN A 155 14.56 3.26 14.54
N LYS A 156 15.53 4.12 14.18
CA LYS A 156 16.93 3.99 14.63
C LYS A 156 17.08 4.16 16.15
N LEU A 157 16.28 5.01 16.76
CA LEU A 157 16.24 5.15 18.22
C LEU A 157 15.66 3.90 18.90
N LYS A 158 14.56 3.33 18.36
CA LYS A 158 13.98 2.08 18.87
C LYS A 158 14.99 0.93 18.83
N ILE A 159 15.67 0.71 17.70
CA ILE A 159 16.68 -0.34 17.53
C ILE A 159 17.81 -0.21 18.56
N ASN A 160 18.16 1.00 18.94
CA ASN A 160 19.21 1.29 19.94
C ASN A 160 18.68 1.53 21.35
N ASN A 161 17.48 1.04 21.68
CA ASN A 161 16.82 1.21 22.99
C ASN A 161 16.82 2.69 23.45
N PHE A 162 16.55 3.63 22.54
CA PHE A 162 16.57 5.07 22.75
C PHE A 162 17.90 5.65 23.24
N ASN A 163 19.00 4.93 23.03
CA ASN A 163 20.33 5.42 23.37
C ASN A 163 20.81 6.45 22.34
N MET A 164 20.66 7.73 22.69
CA MET A 164 21.01 8.87 21.82
C MET A 164 22.47 8.87 21.36
N THR A 165 23.41 8.48 22.24
CA THR A 165 24.84 8.47 21.91
C THR A 165 25.19 7.39 20.91
N LEU A 166 24.65 6.18 21.10
CA LEU A 166 24.85 5.06 20.20
C LEU A 166 24.19 5.34 18.84
N THR A 167 22.97 5.85 18.84
CA THR A 167 22.22 6.20 17.63
C THR A 167 22.95 7.30 16.84
N ALA A 168 23.42 8.34 17.49
CA ALA A 168 24.20 9.39 16.81
C ALA A 168 25.46 8.84 16.15
N LYS A 169 26.20 7.97 16.83
CA LYS A 169 27.37 7.29 16.27
C LYS A 169 27.04 6.45 15.05
N MET A 170 25.94 5.67 15.10
CA MET A 170 25.50 4.84 13.98
C MET A 170 25.07 5.68 12.76
N LEU A 171 24.41 6.80 13.00
CA LEU A 171 23.96 7.73 11.96
C LEU A 171 25.06 8.65 11.46
N LYS A 172 26.29 8.56 12.01
CA LYS A 172 27.41 9.47 11.72
C LYS A 172 27.03 10.95 11.94
N LEU A 173 26.22 11.20 12.97
CA LEU A 173 25.80 12.51 13.42
C LEU A 173 26.44 12.80 14.79
N ASP A 174 26.64 14.08 15.11
CA ASP A 174 26.91 14.46 16.47
C ASP A 174 25.64 14.39 17.34
N ARG A 175 25.81 14.16 18.64
CA ARG A 175 24.70 13.98 19.57
C ARG A 175 23.77 15.20 19.65
N VAL A 176 24.31 16.39 19.49
CA VAL A 176 23.54 17.65 19.56
C VAL A 176 22.67 17.81 18.32
N SER A 177 23.20 17.51 17.16
CA SER A 177 22.46 17.52 15.90
C SER A 177 21.33 16.50 15.90
N LEU A 178 21.57 15.27 16.38
CA LEU A 178 20.53 14.28 16.53
C LEU A 178 19.44 14.76 17.51
N TYR A 179 19.84 15.32 18.66
CA TYR A 179 18.88 15.84 19.64
C TYR A 179 18.00 16.96 19.07
N ARG A 180 18.61 17.92 18.33
CA ARG A 180 17.86 19.00 17.66
C ARG A 180 16.84 18.44 16.66
N LYS A 181 17.26 17.49 15.83
CA LYS A 181 16.38 16.84 14.86
C LYS A 181 15.20 16.12 15.53
N VAL A 182 15.45 15.33 16.54
CA VAL A 182 14.39 14.64 17.30
C VAL A 182 13.47 15.63 18.02
N LYS A 183 13.98 16.76 18.50
CA LYS A 183 13.17 17.80 19.14
C LYS A 183 12.31 18.57 18.16
N SER A 184 12.77 18.81 16.93
CA SER A 184 12.00 19.50 15.88
C SER A 184 10.86 18.65 15.29
N LEU A 185 10.83 17.35 15.60
CA LEU A 185 9.83 16.39 15.10
C LEU A 185 8.67 16.15 16.10
N LYS A 186 8.69 16.84 17.25
CA LYS A 186 7.59 16.88 18.21
C LYS A 186 6.57 17.93 17.83
#